data_48224974283d6fac0a9474cbce787d2a
#
_entry.id   48224974283d6fac0a9474cbce787d2a
#
_cell.length_a   1.000
_cell.length_b   1.000
_cell.length_c   1.000
_cell.angle_alpha   90.00
_cell.angle_beta   90.00
_cell.angle_gamma   90.00
#
_symmetry.space_group_name_H-M   'P 1'
#
loop_
_entity.id
_entity.type
_entity.pdbx_description
1 polymer ?
#
loop_
_entity_poly.entity_id
_entity_poly.type
_entity_poly.pdbx_seq_one_letter_code
_entity_poly.pdbx_strand_id
1 'polypeptide(L)'
;MNTMTWRVPVLALVAVCWGTTLAAQEEESGHGALAKAVMGARVSLERGLAASASHGQPISAKFEMEEGKLQLSVYTVKDGKYFEVIVDRNTGKVVKAEPIAEGEDYTAAQSQSAAMAKPKVSLRAAVEKALRGNAGFRAVSVTPSLKDGRATADVTLAKGEELKTVSVPL
;
A
#
# COMPACT_ATOMS: atom_id res chain seq x y z
N MET A 1 70.78 -23.38 25.29
CA MET A 1 70.06 -22.78 24.16
C MET A 1 68.58 -23.13 24.30
N ASN A 2 67.82 -22.20 24.85
CA ASN A 2 66.38 -22.39 25.15
C ASN A 2 65.54 -21.81 24.03
N THR A 3 64.77 -22.63 23.36
CA THR A 3 63.78 -22.19 22.43
C THR A 3 62.42 -22.09 23.13
N MET A 4 62.01 -20.86 23.39
CA MET A 4 60.71 -20.52 24.01
C MET A 4 59.64 -20.43 22.91
N THR A 5 58.74 -21.44 22.88
CA THR A 5 57.59 -21.48 22.00
C THR A 5 56.42 -20.70 22.60
N TRP A 6 56.08 -19.58 22.01
CA TRP A 6 54.93 -18.75 22.42
C TRP A 6 53.64 -19.29 21.76
N ARG A 7 52.75 -19.80 22.57
CA ARG A 7 51.39 -20.18 22.15
C ARG A 7 50.51 -18.94 22.21
N VAL A 8 49.99 -18.50 21.07
CA VAL A 8 48.99 -17.44 20.95
C VAL A 8 47.61 -18.09 21.07
N PRO A 9 46.70 -17.65 21.96
CA PRO A 9 45.33 -18.14 21.97
C PRO A 9 44.54 -17.43 20.85
N VAL A 10 43.94 -18.22 19.99
CA VAL A 10 42.95 -17.75 19.00
C VAL A 10 41.66 -17.40 19.73
N LEU A 11 41.39 -16.12 19.91
CA LEU A 11 40.09 -15.64 20.38
C LEU A 11 39.10 -15.73 19.20
N ALA A 12 38.19 -16.68 19.26
CA ALA A 12 37.06 -16.76 18.33
C ALA A 12 36.08 -15.61 18.65
N LEU A 13 36.05 -14.62 17.74
CA LEU A 13 35.04 -13.56 17.75
C LEU A 13 33.73 -14.17 17.25
N VAL A 14 32.84 -14.51 18.16
CA VAL A 14 31.43 -14.81 17.86
C VAL A 14 30.73 -13.47 17.61
N ALA A 15 30.66 -13.06 16.34
CA ALA A 15 29.79 -11.95 15.93
C ALA A 15 28.33 -12.43 15.99
N VAL A 16 27.64 -12.06 17.05
CA VAL A 16 26.19 -12.29 17.19
C VAL A 16 25.49 -11.26 16.32
N CYS A 17 24.99 -11.68 15.13
CA CYS A 17 24.06 -10.91 14.31
C CYS A 17 22.69 -10.86 15.00
N TRP A 18 22.45 -9.84 15.82
CA TRP A 18 21.17 -9.59 16.49
C TRP A 18 20.46 -8.33 15.95
N GLY A 19 20.56 -8.03 14.66
CA GLY A 19 19.99 -6.80 14.12
C GLY A 19 18.82 -6.95 13.13
N THR A 20 18.56 -8.15 12.60
CA THR A 20 17.60 -8.30 11.47
C THR A 20 16.23 -8.87 11.85
N THR A 21 16.04 -9.38 13.04
CA THR A 21 14.77 -10.02 13.45
C THR A 21 13.74 -9.05 14.01
N LEU A 22 14.14 -7.93 14.62
CA LEU A 22 13.19 -6.97 15.20
C LEU A 22 12.43 -6.19 14.12
N ALA A 23 13.10 -5.67 13.10
CA ALA A 23 12.45 -4.91 12.03
C ALA A 23 11.43 -5.75 11.24
N ALA A 24 11.76 -7.01 10.94
CA ALA A 24 10.83 -7.92 10.25
C ALA A 24 9.59 -8.27 11.10
N GLN A 25 9.72 -8.34 12.41
CA GLN A 25 8.59 -8.61 13.32
C GLN A 25 7.67 -7.38 13.48
N GLU A 26 8.19 -6.17 13.42
CA GLU A 26 7.40 -4.95 13.48
C GLU A 26 6.60 -4.73 12.18
N GLU A 27 7.19 -5.03 11.02
CA GLU A 27 6.48 -4.97 9.73
C GLU A 27 5.37 -6.03 9.65
N GLU A 28 5.64 -7.25 10.08
CA GLU A 28 4.65 -8.33 10.06
C GLU A 28 3.49 -8.06 11.03
N SER A 29 3.76 -7.48 12.20
CA SER A 29 2.74 -7.07 13.15
C SER A 29 1.89 -5.90 12.62
N GLY A 30 2.49 -4.95 11.92
CA GLY A 30 1.81 -3.83 11.27
C GLY A 30 0.87 -4.27 10.14
N HIS A 31 1.32 -5.22 9.32
CA HIS A 31 0.51 -5.80 8.24
C HIS A 31 -0.70 -6.57 8.77
N GLY A 32 -0.54 -7.37 9.82
CA GLY A 32 -1.63 -8.10 10.45
C GLY A 32 -2.67 -7.16 11.08
N ALA A 33 -2.22 -6.09 11.74
CA ALA A 33 -3.10 -5.08 12.32
C ALA A 33 -3.92 -4.35 11.25
N LEU A 34 -3.29 -3.94 10.14
CA LEU A 34 -3.97 -3.31 9.01
C LEU A 34 -4.99 -4.25 8.38
N ALA A 35 -4.61 -5.50 8.10
CA ALA A 35 -5.50 -6.50 7.51
C ALA A 35 -6.76 -6.70 8.38
N LYS A 36 -6.57 -6.88 9.69
CA LYS A 36 -7.67 -7.02 10.65
C LYS A 36 -8.57 -5.78 10.71
N ALA A 37 -7.98 -4.58 10.70
CA ALA A 37 -8.73 -3.33 10.71
C ALA A 37 -9.58 -3.17 9.43
N VAL A 38 -9.04 -3.52 8.26
CA VAL A 38 -9.75 -3.48 6.98
C VAL A 38 -10.92 -4.47 6.95
N MET A 39 -10.76 -5.66 7.54
CA MET A 39 -11.87 -6.63 7.66
C MET A 39 -13.04 -6.07 8.47
N GLY A 40 -12.78 -5.20 9.44
CA GLY A 40 -13.80 -4.52 10.25
C GLY A 40 -14.37 -3.24 9.64
N ALA A 41 -13.83 -2.73 8.54
CA ALA A 41 -14.32 -1.50 7.90
C ALA A 41 -15.72 -1.73 7.28
N ARG A 42 -16.63 -0.75 7.43
CA ARG A 42 -17.98 -0.79 6.82
C ARG A 42 -17.98 -0.39 5.36
N VAL A 43 -16.99 0.40 4.95
CA VAL A 43 -16.83 0.90 3.58
C VAL A 43 -15.75 0.08 2.89
N SER A 44 -15.99 -0.32 1.64
CA SER A 44 -15.01 -1.00 0.80
C SER A 44 -14.13 0.00 0.04
N LEU A 45 -12.98 -0.46 -0.46
CA LEU A 45 -12.07 0.34 -1.28
C LEU A 45 -12.78 0.87 -2.55
N GLU A 46 -13.62 0.03 -3.18
CA GLU A 46 -14.38 0.39 -4.38
C GLU A 46 -15.39 1.52 -4.10
N ARG A 47 -15.97 1.53 -2.89
CA ARG A 47 -16.86 2.62 -2.48
C ARG A 47 -16.09 3.91 -2.23
N GLY A 48 -14.87 3.82 -1.66
CA GLY A 48 -13.97 4.97 -1.53
C GLY A 48 -13.61 5.58 -2.87
N LEU A 49 -13.21 4.74 -3.84
CA LEU A 49 -12.93 5.16 -5.22
C LEU A 49 -14.14 5.85 -5.88
N ALA A 50 -15.36 5.34 -5.64
CA ALA A 50 -16.57 5.97 -6.18
C ALA A 50 -16.89 7.30 -5.51
N ALA A 51 -16.73 7.40 -4.18
CA ALA A 51 -17.03 8.62 -3.41
C ALA A 51 -16.08 9.78 -3.78
N SER A 52 -14.82 9.48 -4.07
CA SER A 52 -13.79 10.49 -4.40
C SER A 52 -13.90 11.04 -5.82
N ALA A 53 -14.69 10.43 -6.72
CA ALA A 53 -14.77 10.80 -8.13
C ALA A 53 -15.20 12.26 -8.38
N SER A 54 -15.95 12.87 -7.48
CA SER A 54 -16.32 14.31 -7.54
C SER A 54 -15.11 15.25 -7.32
N HIS A 55 -14.03 14.73 -6.71
CA HIS A 55 -12.78 15.46 -6.44
C HIS A 55 -11.73 15.27 -7.53
N GLY A 56 -11.99 14.48 -8.55
CA GLY A 56 -11.09 14.22 -9.67
C GLY A 56 -11.11 12.75 -10.08
N GLN A 57 -10.29 12.41 -11.10
CA GLN A 57 -10.08 11.02 -11.50
C GLN A 57 -9.25 10.29 -10.45
N PRO A 58 -9.74 9.19 -9.86
CA PRO A 58 -8.93 8.38 -8.95
C PRO A 58 -7.71 7.78 -9.66
N ILE A 59 -6.53 7.95 -9.05
CA ILE A 59 -5.25 7.42 -9.54
C ILE A 59 -4.65 6.35 -8.62
N SER A 60 -5.05 6.28 -7.36
CA SER A 60 -4.79 5.17 -6.45
C SER A 60 -5.71 5.25 -5.23
N ALA A 61 -5.75 4.20 -4.42
CA ALA A 61 -6.45 4.19 -3.13
C ALA A 61 -5.80 3.20 -2.17
N LYS A 62 -5.83 3.52 -0.88
CA LYS A 62 -5.33 2.64 0.18
C LYS A 62 -6.09 2.81 1.49
N PHE A 63 -6.23 1.71 2.20
CA PHE A 63 -6.40 1.75 3.66
C PHE A 63 -5.03 1.76 4.31
N GLU A 64 -4.87 2.58 5.32
CA GLU A 64 -3.65 2.70 6.11
C GLU A 64 -3.95 2.96 7.57
N MET A 65 -2.96 2.70 8.43
CA MET A 65 -3.05 3.06 9.85
C MET A 65 -2.39 4.42 10.04
N GLU A 66 -3.20 5.44 10.33
CA GLU A 66 -2.76 6.79 10.63
C GLU A 66 -3.05 7.11 12.08
N GLU A 67 -2.03 7.42 12.88
CA GLU A 67 -2.16 7.67 14.34
C GLU A 67 -2.96 6.57 15.08
N GLY A 68 -2.75 5.30 14.70
CA GLY A 68 -3.45 4.14 15.29
C GLY A 68 -4.91 3.98 14.86
N LYS A 69 -5.38 4.75 13.87
CA LYS A 69 -6.74 4.66 13.31
C LYS A 69 -6.70 4.26 11.85
N LEU A 70 -7.64 3.41 11.44
CA LEU A 70 -7.78 3.05 10.04
C LEU A 70 -8.31 4.26 9.25
N GLN A 71 -7.57 4.66 8.21
CA GLN A 71 -7.93 5.71 7.26
C GLN A 71 -8.14 5.11 5.87
N LEU A 72 -9.05 5.67 5.09
CA LEU A 72 -9.21 5.36 3.67
C LEU A 72 -8.85 6.61 2.87
N SER A 73 -7.68 6.56 2.23
CA SER A 73 -7.14 7.61 1.38
C SER A 73 -7.35 7.24 -0.09
N VAL A 74 -7.86 8.18 -0.88
CA VAL A 74 -7.97 8.07 -2.33
C VAL A 74 -7.22 9.24 -2.96
N TYR A 75 -6.25 8.93 -3.79
CA TYR A 75 -5.49 9.92 -4.53
C TYR A 75 -6.18 10.19 -5.86
N THR A 76 -6.38 11.47 -6.19
CA THR A 76 -7.08 11.90 -7.40
C THR A 76 -6.30 12.94 -8.19
N VAL A 77 -6.56 13.04 -9.48
CA VAL A 77 -6.05 14.11 -10.34
C VAL A 77 -7.22 14.90 -10.95
N LYS A 78 -7.14 16.24 -10.88
CA LYS A 78 -8.11 17.16 -11.46
C LYS A 78 -7.40 18.39 -11.99
N ASP A 79 -7.58 18.71 -13.26
CA ASP A 79 -6.97 19.88 -13.92
C ASP A 79 -5.44 19.96 -13.70
N GLY A 80 -4.77 18.80 -13.76
CA GLY A 80 -3.31 18.68 -13.57
C GLY A 80 -2.83 18.82 -12.12
N LYS A 81 -3.74 18.92 -11.15
CA LYS A 81 -3.43 18.98 -9.72
C LYS A 81 -3.80 17.67 -9.04
N TYR A 82 -2.99 17.29 -8.07
CA TYR A 82 -3.21 16.06 -7.27
C TYR A 82 -3.85 16.40 -5.92
N PHE A 83 -4.70 15.51 -5.47
CA PHE A 83 -5.39 15.63 -4.18
C PHE A 83 -5.39 14.30 -3.45
N GLU A 84 -5.23 14.35 -2.13
CA GLU A 84 -5.59 13.28 -1.25
C GLU A 84 -7.02 13.51 -0.74
N VAL A 85 -7.86 12.52 -0.94
CA VAL A 85 -9.28 12.54 -0.53
C VAL A 85 -9.48 11.49 0.55
N ILE A 86 -9.76 11.96 1.77
CA ILE A 86 -10.04 11.09 2.91
C ILE A 86 -11.53 10.74 2.92
N VAL A 87 -11.81 9.45 2.92
CA VAL A 87 -13.18 8.91 2.96
C VAL A 87 -13.42 8.28 4.33
N ASP A 88 -14.50 8.66 4.98
CA ASP A 88 -14.91 8.06 6.25
C ASP A 88 -15.24 6.57 6.07
N ARG A 89 -14.50 5.73 6.76
CA ARG A 89 -14.54 4.26 6.65
C ARG A 89 -15.85 3.63 7.14
N ASN A 90 -16.73 4.38 7.79
CA ASN A 90 -18.02 3.91 8.29
C ASN A 90 -19.18 4.35 7.40
N THR A 91 -19.14 5.61 6.92
CA THR A 91 -20.24 6.22 6.16
C THR A 91 -19.98 6.26 4.65
N GLY A 92 -18.71 6.24 4.23
CA GLY A 92 -18.30 6.40 2.84
C GLY A 92 -18.42 7.84 2.30
N LYS A 93 -18.56 8.82 3.19
CA LYS A 93 -18.56 10.24 2.83
C LYS A 93 -17.14 10.78 2.78
N VAL A 94 -16.87 11.68 1.85
CA VAL A 94 -15.62 12.44 1.85
C VAL A 94 -15.65 13.38 3.04
N VAL A 95 -14.60 13.35 3.87
CA VAL A 95 -14.43 14.20 5.05
C VAL A 95 -13.34 15.24 4.87
N LYS A 96 -12.41 15.00 3.92
CA LYS A 96 -11.30 15.91 3.65
C LYS A 96 -10.85 15.72 2.21
N ALA A 97 -10.40 16.79 1.57
CA ALA A 97 -9.69 16.75 0.29
C ALA A 97 -8.59 17.82 0.33
N GLU A 98 -7.34 17.41 0.25
CA GLU A 98 -6.17 18.29 0.34
C GLU A 98 -5.33 18.21 -0.92
N PRO A 99 -4.79 19.35 -1.40
CA PRO A 99 -3.87 19.34 -2.52
C PRO A 99 -2.53 18.73 -2.11
N ILE A 100 -1.95 17.93 -3.00
CA ILE A 100 -0.60 17.39 -2.89
C ILE A 100 0.29 18.21 -3.84
N ALA A 101 1.19 19.03 -3.31
CA ALA A 101 2.01 19.94 -4.09
C ALA A 101 3.49 19.55 -4.16
N GLU A 102 3.98 18.73 -3.22
CA GLU A 102 5.39 18.36 -3.09
C GLU A 102 5.57 17.04 -2.33
N GLY A 103 6.81 16.58 -2.22
CA GLY A 103 7.19 15.39 -1.45
C GLY A 103 7.01 14.07 -2.20
N GLU A 104 7.08 12.99 -1.45
CA GLU A 104 7.00 11.64 -1.99
C GLU A 104 5.63 11.33 -2.57
N ASP A 105 4.57 11.77 -1.92
CA ASP A 105 3.19 11.59 -2.40
C ASP A 105 2.95 12.30 -3.74
N TYR A 106 3.55 13.48 -3.95
CA TYR A 106 3.48 14.17 -5.24
C TYR A 106 4.16 13.37 -6.35
N THR A 107 5.37 12.86 -6.07
CA THR A 107 6.11 12.03 -7.04
C THR A 107 5.37 10.73 -7.34
N ALA A 108 4.80 10.09 -6.32
CA ALA A 108 3.97 8.90 -6.47
C ALA A 108 2.71 9.20 -7.31
N ALA A 109 2.01 10.30 -7.01
CA ALA A 109 0.82 10.72 -7.74
C ALA A 109 1.11 11.00 -9.22
N GLN A 110 2.26 11.62 -9.55
CA GLN A 110 2.69 11.79 -10.94
C GLN A 110 2.85 10.46 -11.67
N SER A 111 3.54 9.50 -11.07
CA SER A 111 3.76 8.17 -11.64
C SER A 111 2.47 7.39 -11.82
N GLN A 112 1.59 7.43 -10.82
CA GLN A 112 0.27 6.80 -10.84
C GLN A 112 -0.63 7.44 -11.90
N SER A 113 -0.63 8.77 -12.00
CA SER A 113 -1.36 9.51 -13.03
C SER A 113 -0.89 9.16 -14.44
N ALA A 114 0.42 9.02 -14.64
CA ALA A 114 0.98 8.58 -15.93
C ALA A 114 0.49 7.17 -16.31
N ALA A 115 0.44 6.25 -15.35
CA ALA A 115 -0.10 4.90 -15.56
C ALA A 115 -1.61 4.92 -15.88
N MET A 116 -2.34 5.92 -15.34
CA MET A 116 -3.76 6.12 -15.55
C MET A 116 -4.09 7.05 -16.73
N ALA A 117 -3.13 7.46 -17.54
CA ALA A 117 -3.37 8.39 -18.66
C ALA A 117 -4.25 7.79 -19.79
N LYS A 118 -4.14 6.48 -20.04
CA LYS A 118 -4.89 5.78 -21.09
C LYS A 118 -5.36 4.38 -20.64
N PRO A 119 -6.05 4.25 -19.49
CA PRO A 119 -6.47 2.95 -19.03
C PRO A 119 -7.67 2.45 -19.85
N LYS A 120 -7.68 1.17 -20.14
CA LYS A 120 -8.86 0.48 -20.70
C LYS A 120 -9.80 0.00 -19.60
N VAL A 121 -9.26 -0.09 -18.38
CA VAL A 121 -9.96 -0.60 -17.20
C VAL A 121 -9.79 0.41 -16.07
N SER A 122 -10.86 0.80 -15.40
CA SER A 122 -10.80 1.68 -14.24
C SER A 122 -10.20 0.96 -13.03
N LEU A 123 -9.62 1.70 -12.06
CA LEU A 123 -9.11 1.11 -10.81
C LEU A 123 -10.20 0.33 -10.07
N ARG A 124 -11.43 0.83 -10.03
CA ARG A 124 -12.55 0.12 -9.44
C ARG A 124 -12.79 -1.24 -10.12
N ALA A 125 -12.82 -1.28 -11.45
CA ALA A 125 -13.00 -2.53 -12.19
C ALA A 125 -11.81 -3.50 -11.99
N ALA A 126 -10.59 -2.97 -11.83
CA ALA A 126 -9.41 -3.78 -11.49
C ALA A 126 -9.55 -4.42 -10.10
N VAL A 127 -9.99 -3.66 -9.09
CA VAL A 127 -10.28 -4.19 -7.74
C VAL A 127 -11.36 -5.27 -7.80
N GLU A 128 -12.49 -5.00 -8.47
CA GLU A 128 -13.56 -5.98 -8.65
C GLU A 128 -13.08 -7.25 -9.34
N LYS A 129 -12.19 -7.14 -10.33
CA LYS A 129 -11.58 -8.30 -11.03
C LYS A 129 -10.68 -9.09 -10.09
N ALA A 130 -9.85 -8.43 -9.29
CA ALA A 130 -8.99 -9.10 -8.29
C ALA A 130 -9.83 -9.86 -7.26
N LEU A 131 -10.92 -9.26 -6.76
CA LEU A 131 -11.81 -9.86 -5.76
C LEU A 131 -12.59 -11.07 -6.31
N ARG A 132 -13.03 -11.06 -7.57
CA ARG A 132 -13.75 -12.20 -8.19
C ARG A 132 -12.96 -13.50 -8.13
N GLY A 133 -11.64 -13.42 -8.29
CA GLY A 133 -10.75 -14.59 -8.18
C GLY A 133 -10.34 -14.94 -6.74
N ASN A 134 -10.79 -14.17 -5.73
CA ASN A 134 -10.30 -14.25 -4.36
C ASN A 134 -11.45 -14.13 -3.35
N ALA A 135 -12.31 -15.15 -3.30
CA ALA A 135 -13.47 -15.18 -2.41
C ALA A 135 -13.08 -15.03 -0.92
N GLY A 136 -13.79 -14.17 -0.20
CA GLY A 136 -13.58 -13.90 1.21
C GLY A 136 -12.46 -12.90 1.51
N PHE A 137 -11.77 -12.38 0.49
CA PHE A 137 -10.81 -11.27 0.63
C PHE A 137 -11.51 -9.91 0.50
N ARG A 138 -10.88 -8.89 1.09
CA ARG A 138 -11.23 -7.48 0.92
C ARG A 138 -10.03 -6.72 0.34
N ALA A 139 -10.28 -5.74 -0.49
CA ALA A 139 -9.22 -4.89 -1.03
C ALA A 139 -8.72 -3.91 0.02
N VAL A 140 -7.40 -3.85 0.18
CA VAL A 140 -6.65 -2.93 1.07
C VAL A 140 -6.15 -1.74 0.29
N SER A 141 -5.58 -1.98 -0.90
CA SER A 141 -5.06 -0.92 -1.75
C SER A 141 -5.17 -1.28 -3.23
N VAL A 142 -5.11 -0.26 -4.07
CA VAL A 142 -4.91 -0.38 -5.51
C VAL A 142 -3.94 0.69 -5.97
N THR A 143 -2.83 0.27 -6.56
CA THR A 143 -1.75 1.16 -7.02
C THR A 143 -1.43 0.85 -8.48
N PRO A 144 -1.69 1.78 -9.42
CA PRO A 144 -1.32 1.58 -10.81
C PRO A 144 0.16 1.86 -11.04
N SER A 145 0.73 1.16 -12.00
CA SER A 145 2.11 1.33 -12.43
C SER A 145 2.26 1.06 -13.92
N LEU A 146 3.32 1.60 -14.52
CA LEU A 146 3.74 1.25 -15.87
C LEU A 146 4.89 0.24 -15.77
N LYS A 147 4.69 -0.97 -16.33
CA LYS A 147 5.71 -2.00 -16.47
C LYS A 147 5.90 -2.26 -17.96
N ASP A 148 7.08 -1.96 -18.50
CA ASP A 148 7.41 -2.10 -19.92
C ASP A 148 6.39 -1.41 -20.86
N GLY A 149 5.94 -0.22 -20.48
CA GLY A 149 4.95 0.56 -21.22
C GLY A 149 3.52 0.04 -21.12
N ARG A 150 3.26 -0.98 -20.32
CA ARG A 150 1.93 -1.52 -20.05
C ARG A 150 1.45 -1.08 -18.68
N ALA A 151 0.23 -0.53 -18.64
CA ALA A 151 -0.39 -0.16 -17.38
C ALA A 151 -0.93 -1.40 -16.65
N THR A 152 -0.57 -1.53 -15.38
CA THR A 152 -1.08 -2.58 -14.47
C THR A 152 -1.50 -1.93 -13.16
N ALA A 153 -2.47 -2.53 -12.46
CA ALA A 153 -2.82 -2.19 -11.08
C ALA A 153 -2.44 -3.34 -10.16
N ASP A 154 -1.62 -3.05 -9.16
CA ASP A 154 -1.34 -3.98 -8.08
C ASP A 154 -2.41 -3.76 -7.00
N VAL A 155 -3.23 -4.78 -6.77
CA VAL A 155 -4.32 -4.79 -5.79
C VAL A 155 -3.91 -5.64 -4.60
N THR A 156 -3.72 -5.00 -3.44
CA THR A 156 -3.46 -5.73 -2.20
C THR A 156 -4.79 -6.14 -1.57
N LEU A 157 -4.89 -7.40 -1.23
CA LEU A 157 -6.07 -8.04 -0.67
C LEU A 157 -5.78 -8.57 0.74
N ALA A 158 -6.76 -8.48 1.65
CA ALA A 158 -6.68 -9.00 3.01
C ALA A 158 -7.75 -10.06 3.27
N LYS A 159 -7.41 -11.10 4.05
CA LYS A 159 -8.34 -12.08 4.61
C LYS A 159 -7.82 -12.56 5.97
N GLY A 160 -8.51 -12.19 7.05
CA GLY A 160 -7.95 -12.36 8.39
C GLY A 160 -6.69 -11.51 8.56
N GLU A 161 -5.56 -12.14 8.83
CA GLU A 161 -4.24 -11.51 8.90
C GLU A 161 -3.41 -11.70 7.62
N GLU A 162 -3.91 -12.49 6.67
CA GLU A 162 -3.25 -12.73 5.38
C GLU A 162 -3.36 -11.51 4.49
N LEU A 163 -2.23 -11.08 3.91
CA LEU A 163 -2.15 -10.11 2.83
C LEU A 163 -1.57 -10.77 1.57
N LYS A 164 -2.12 -10.42 0.42
CA LYS A 164 -1.55 -10.78 -0.88
C LYS A 164 -1.80 -9.73 -1.93
N THR A 165 -0.94 -9.65 -2.92
CA THR A 165 -1.07 -8.73 -4.04
C THR A 165 -1.40 -9.48 -5.33
N VAL A 166 -2.36 -8.92 -6.09
CA VAL A 166 -2.80 -9.41 -7.40
C VAL A 166 -2.59 -8.31 -8.41
N SER A 167 -1.78 -8.55 -9.44
CA SER A 167 -1.58 -7.60 -10.55
C SER A 167 -2.67 -7.80 -11.61
N VAL A 168 -3.34 -6.71 -11.97
CA VAL A 168 -4.43 -6.65 -12.94
C VAL A 168 -4.03 -5.72 -14.09
N PRO A 169 -4.04 -6.15 -15.36
CA PRO A 169 -3.86 -5.24 -16.52
C PRO A 169 -4.97 -4.18 -16.56
N LEU A 170 -4.58 -2.91 -16.83
CA LEU A 170 -5.45 -1.74 -16.95
C LEU A 170 -5.78 -1.39 -18.41
#